data_5b31a232b7f66f2eeb4493ec256d058e
#
_entry.id   5b31a232b7f66f2eeb4493ec256d058e
#
_cell.length_a   1.000
_cell.length_b   1.000
_cell.length_c   1.000
_cell.angle_alpha   90.00
_cell.angle_beta   90.00
_cell.angle_gamma   90.00
#
_symmetry.space_group_name_H-M   'P 1'
#
loop_
_entity.id
_entity.type
_entity.pdbx_description
1 polymer ?
#
loop_
_entity_poly.entity_id
_entity_poly.type
_entity_poly.pdbx_seq_one_letter_code
_entity_poly.pdbx_strand_id
1 'polypeptide(L)' 'MKLRIEFNIDNDAFVGDCQMEIVRILGEVQKKVLTGQGSGGCLDINGNKVGDWGVEK' A
#
# COMPACT_ATOMS: atom_id res chain seq x y z
N MET A 1 20.00 -2.27 -3.58
CA MET A 1 18.77 -2.51 -2.80
C MET A 1 17.86 -1.30 -2.89
N LYS A 2 16.59 -1.51 -3.14
CA LYS A 2 15.60 -0.42 -3.15
C LYS A 2 14.24 -0.91 -2.70
N LEU A 3 13.43 0.01 -2.18
CA LEU A 3 12.05 -0.25 -1.83
C LEU A 3 11.16 0.26 -2.94
N ARG A 4 10.21 -0.58 -3.38
CA ARG A 4 9.22 -0.18 -4.36
C ARG A 4 7.83 -0.37 -3.75
N ILE A 5 6.98 0.66 -3.93
CA ILE A 5 5.59 0.62 -3.51
C ILE A 5 4.77 1.08 -4.71
N GLU A 6 3.83 0.25 -5.16
CA GLU A 6 3.02 0.55 -6.33
C GLU A 6 1.58 0.08 -6.10
N PHE A 7 0.62 0.95 -6.30
CA PHE A 7 -0.79 0.56 -6.28
C PHE A 7 -1.62 1.53 -7.10
N ASN A 8 -2.75 1.02 -7.62
CA ASN A 8 -3.69 1.79 -8.40
C ASN A 8 -4.64 2.54 -7.49
N ILE A 9 -5.02 3.77 -7.90
CA ILE A 9 -5.90 4.62 -7.11
C ILE A 9 -7.18 4.96 -7.88
N ASP A 10 -7.64 4.02 -8.72
CA ASP A 10 -8.74 4.25 -9.65
C ASP A 10 -10.09 3.76 -9.14
N ASN A 11 -10.13 2.93 -8.09
CA ASN A 11 -11.38 2.34 -7.65
C ASN A 11 -12.13 3.26 -6.69
N ASP A 12 -13.34 2.83 -6.29
CA ASP A 12 -14.25 3.63 -5.49
C ASP A 12 -13.68 4.02 -4.12
N ALA A 13 -12.74 3.23 -3.58
CA ALA A 13 -12.14 3.54 -2.28
C ALA A 13 -11.34 4.85 -2.31
N PHE A 14 -10.95 5.31 -3.50
CA PHE A 14 -10.16 6.53 -3.66
C PHE A 14 -11.00 7.73 -4.10
N VAL A 15 -12.31 7.54 -4.27
CA VAL A 15 -13.22 8.63 -4.62
C VAL A 15 -13.43 9.49 -3.37
N GLY A 16 -13.37 10.80 -3.55
CA GLY A 16 -13.51 11.74 -2.46
C GLY A 16 -12.16 12.07 -1.84
N ASP A 17 -11.79 11.44 -0.74
CA ASP A 17 -10.54 11.74 -0.05
C ASP A 17 -9.43 10.76 -0.42
N CYS A 18 -8.97 10.87 -1.66
CA CYS A 18 -7.92 10.01 -2.21
C CYS A 18 -6.63 10.08 -1.40
N GLN A 19 -6.27 11.27 -0.92
CA GLN A 19 -5.03 11.45 -0.17
C GLN A 19 -5.04 10.69 1.14
N MET A 20 -6.16 10.69 1.84
CA MET A 20 -6.25 9.96 3.11
C MET A 20 -6.17 8.46 2.91
N GLU A 21 -6.77 7.95 1.83
CA GLU A 21 -6.67 6.52 1.53
C GLU A 21 -5.23 6.13 1.19
N ILE A 22 -4.53 6.97 0.44
CA ILE A 22 -3.11 6.74 0.12
C ILE A 22 -2.28 6.71 1.42
N VAL A 23 -2.49 7.68 2.30
CA VAL A 23 -1.78 7.74 3.59
C VAL A 23 -2.05 6.48 4.41
N ARG A 24 -3.30 6.01 4.44
CA ARG A 24 -3.64 4.80 5.19
C ARG A 24 -2.88 3.59 4.66
N ILE A 25 -2.82 3.43 3.34
CA ILE A 25 -2.10 2.30 2.72
C ILE A 25 -0.60 2.38 3.03
N LEU A 26 -0.02 3.57 2.92
CA LEU A 26 1.40 3.76 3.24
C LEU A 26 1.67 3.44 4.71
N GLY A 27 0.75 3.77 5.61
CA GLY A 27 0.87 3.43 7.03
C GLY A 27 0.87 1.93 7.26
N GLU A 28 0.06 1.19 6.50
CA GLU A 28 0.04 -0.27 6.60
C GLU A 28 1.37 -0.87 6.12
N VAL A 29 1.94 -0.33 5.04
CA VAL A 29 3.26 -0.76 4.57
C VAL A 29 4.32 -0.49 5.65
N GLN A 30 4.25 0.69 6.26
CA GLN A 30 5.19 1.07 7.32
C GLN A 30 5.18 0.04 8.45
N LYS A 31 4.00 -0.37 8.90
CA LYS A 31 3.88 -1.35 9.97
C LYS A 31 4.51 -2.68 9.59
N LYS A 32 4.29 -3.12 8.36
CA LYS A 32 4.82 -4.40 7.89
C LYS A 32 6.34 -4.37 7.78
N VAL A 33 6.89 -3.26 7.33
CA VAL A 33 8.35 -3.10 7.28
C VAL A 33 8.94 -3.18 8.68
N LEU A 34 8.28 -2.55 9.66
CA LEU A 34 8.75 -2.58 11.05
C LEU A 34 8.77 -4.00 11.62
N THR A 35 7.88 -4.88 11.16
CA THR A 35 7.84 -6.27 11.63
C THR A 35 8.81 -7.18 10.88
N GLY A 36 9.61 -6.63 9.96
CA GLY A 36 10.63 -7.40 9.25
C GLY A 36 10.16 -8.03 7.95
N GLN A 37 8.95 -7.72 7.49
CA GLN A 37 8.49 -8.23 6.20
C GLN A 37 9.24 -7.56 5.06
N GLY A 38 9.55 -8.33 4.02
CA GLY A 38 10.27 -7.83 2.85
C GLY A 38 9.38 -7.49 1.66
N SER A 39 8.10 -7.89 1.71
CA SER A 39 7.15 -7.61 0.63
C SER A 39 5.74 -7.87 1.14
N GLY A 40 4.75 -7.39 0.39
CA GLY A 40 3.36 -7.63 0.72
C GLY A 40 2.42 -6.96 -0.26
N GLY A 41 1.13 -7.21 -0.10
CA GLY A 41 0.10 -6.58 -0.90
C GLY A 41 -0.36 -5.26 -0.29
N CYS A 42 -0.86 -4.38 -1.14
CA CYS A 42 -1.53 -3.15 -0.71
C CYS A 42 -3.02 -3.35 -0.91
N LEU A 43 -3.80 -3.16 0.16
CA LEU A 43 -5.25 -3.35 0.14
C LEU A 43 -5.95 -2.02 0.38
N ASP A 44 -7.07 -1.81 -0.33
CA ASP A 44 -7.91 -0.65 -0.07
C ASP A 44 -8.76 -0.88 1.19
N ILE A 45 -9.55 0.12 1.56
CA ILE A 45 -10.37 0.04 2.78
C ILE A 45 -11.41 -1.08 2.72
N ASN A 46 -11.77 -1.50 1.51
CA ASN A 46 -12.75 -2.58 1.29
C ASN A 46 -12.09 -3.96 1.23
N GLY A 47 -10.77 -4.04 1.37
CA GLY A 47 -10.05 -5.30 1.35
C GLY A 47 -9.65 -5.77 -0.04
N ASN A 48 -9.82 -4.95 -1.07
CA ASN A 48 -9.42 -5.29 -2.42
C ASN A 48 -7.92 -5.01 -2.61
N LYS A 49 -7.22 -5.95 -3.22
CA LYS A 49 -5.80 -5.75 -3.50
C LYS A 49 -5.65 -4.76 -4.65
N VAL A 50 -4.98 -3.65 -4.40
CA VAL A 50 -4.78 -2.59 -5.40
C VAL A 50 -3.34 -2.50 -5.88
N GLY A 51 -2.42 -3.20 -5.25
CA GLY A 51 -1.02 -3.21 -5.65
C GLY A 51 -0.17 -4.00 -4.67
N ASP A 52 1.12 -3.75 -4.72
CA ASP A 52 2.06 -4.44 -3.83
C ASP A 52 3.29 -3.57 -3.54
N TRP A 53 4.09 -4.05 -2.61
CA TRP A 53 5.33 -3.39 -2.25
C TRP A 53 6.40 -4.45 -1.98
N GLY A 54 7.65 -4.05 -2.08
CA GLY A 54 8.72 -4.99 -1.79
C GLY A 54 10.08 -4.32 -1.78
N VAL A 55 11.01 -4.98 -1.08
CA VAL A 55 12.42 -4.59 -1.10
C VAL A 55 13.09 -5.42 -2.19
N GLU A 56 13.74 -4.74 -3.13
CA GLU A 56 14.43 -5.36 -4.25
C GLU A 56 15.93 -5.25 -4.02
N LYS A 57 16.62 -6.34 -4.27
CA LYS A 57 18.09 -6.36 -4.16
C LYS A 57 18.76 -5.93 -5.45
#